data_888608ef6740513aa3223543afca4583
#
_entry.id   888608ef6740513aa3223543afca4583
#
_cell.length_a   1.000
_cell.length_b   1.000
_cell.length_c   1.000
_cell.angle_alpha   90.00
_cell.angle_beta   90.00
_cell.angle_gamma   90.00
#
_symmetry.space_group_name_H-M   'P 1'
#
loop_
_entity.id
_entity.type
_entity.pdbx_description
1 polymer ?
#
loop_
_entity_poly.entity_id
_entity_poly.type
_entity_poly.pdbx_seq_one_letter_code
_entity_poly.pdbx_strand_id
1 'polypeptide(L)'
;MSPENDRVPTAIRPARPGAASSHEKLTPTARRASVAGFVGTIVEYYDFATYGLVAVILAPQFFGTENSAAAVLAALAVFGTAYVARPLGGMVFGHLGDRYGRRTILVTTIASMGFCSALIGVLPTLDQVGLVAPVLLILLRLGQGFAAGGELMGAVAYVLESTPNGRRGILTSITQMGATLGFSIAALVVGSVTAVTTSEQMSAWGWRVPFLLCLPLTLVCLALRLRLEDSPEFADMVANSEVKRAPLLDAVRQYPGAIVKAAAFTIATTAASHVGLVYMSVLLIKTLGFDSQSVYWTTALVVAVAALSTPVWGTISDRVGRRPVMIVATVGTAAVVYPVLWAMSSTSSIVVVGMAFLVYMIFTQAFAPGLTAVSELFPRRVRYSGSALGYNAGIVVGGAFAPYMSAQLVESTGSALSPALLIVAVCAIGLAAAISIRETGKAALRK
;
A
#
# COMPACT_ATOMS: atom_id res chain seq x y z
N MET A 1 -12.00 33.31 -72.12
CA MET A 1 -12.40 31.98 -71.70
C MET A 1 -11.13 31.22 -71.22
N SER A 2 -10.80 31.29 -69.97
CA SER A 2 -9.70 30.54 -69.37
C SER A 2 -10.27 29.45 -68.49
N PRO A 3 -9.76 28.21 -68.50
CA PRO A 3 -10.30 27.13 -67.68
C PRO A 3 -9.75 27.26 -66.25
N GLU A 4 -10.71 27.12 -65.33
CA GLU A 4 -10.59 27.14 -63.93
C GLU A 4 -9.86 25.86 -63.42
N ASN A 5 -8.87 26.07 -62.58
CA ASN A 5 -7.96 25.04 -62.08
C ASN A 5 -8.58 24.39 -60.82
N ASP A 6 -9.26 23.27 -60.98
CA ASP A 6 -9.78 22.43 -59.91
C ASP A 6 -8.62 21.79 -59.13
N ARG A 7 -8.24 22.37 -58.00
CA ARG A 7 -7.35 21.77 -57.03
C ARG A 7 -8.18 20.87 -56.09
N VAL A 8 -8.13 19.56 -56.33
CA VAL A 8 -8.59 18.53 -55.42
C VAL A 8 -7.87 18.66 -54.07
N PRO A 9 -8.56 18.72 -52.93
CA PRO A 9 -7.91 18.76 -51.62
C PRO A 9 -7.16 17.44 -51.37
N THR A 10 -5.87 17.54 -51.12
CA THR A 10 -5.01 16.40 -50.75
C THR A 10 -5.53 15.76 -49.50
N ALA A 11 -5.99 14.50 -49.59
CA ALA A 11 -6.44 13.70 -48.48
C ALA A 11 -5.33 13.64 -47.40
N ILE A 12 -5.64 14.13 -46.20
CA ILE A 12 -4.80 14.03 -45.03
C ILE A 12 -4.65 12.52 -44.71
N ARG A 13 -3.48 11.97 -45.02
CA ARG A 13 -3.10 10.62 -44.62
C ARG A 13 -3.19 10.54 -43.11
N PRO A 14 -3.93 9.59 -42.53
CA PRO A 14 -3.90 9.36 -41.07
C PRO A 14 -2.45 9.04 -40.70
N ALA A 15 -1.90 9.80 -39.72
CA ALA A 15 -0.59 9.54 -39.16
C ALA A 15 -0.52 8.08 -38.67
N ARG A 16 0.42 7.32 -39.20
CA ARG A 16 0.73 5.97 -38.70
C ARG A 16 1.00 6.11 -37.21
N PRO A 17 0.47 5.22 -36.34
CA PRO A 17 0.87 5.19 -34.95
C PRO A 17 2.38 4.90 -34.93
N GLY A 18 3.17 5.93 -34.65
CA GLY A 18 4.61 5.79 -34.49
C GLY A 18 4.87 4.81 -33.38
N ALA A 19 5.71 3.80 -33.64
CA ALA A 19 6.31 2.99 -32.62
C ALA A 19 6.96 3.93 -31.61
N ALA A 20 6.40 4.03 -30.41
CA ALA A 20 6.94 4.86 -29.34
C ALA A 20 8.38 4.41 -29.09
N SER A 21 9.34 5.27 -29.38
CA SER A 21 10.76 5.01 -29.15
C SER A 21 10.96 4.83 -27.65
N SER A 22 11.55 3.71 -27.25
CA SER A 22 11.84 3.32 -25.86
C SER A 22 12.85 4.24 -25.14
N HIS A 23 13.20 5.39 -25.74
CA HIS A 23 14.23 6.32 -25.28
C HIS A 23 13.73 7.72 -24.94
N GLU A 24 12.42 7.93 -24.80
CA GLU A 24 11.95 9.24 -24.35
C GLU A 24 12.44 9.50 -22.92
N LYS A 25 13.26 10.53 -22.73
CA LYS A 25 13.80 10.91 -21.43
C LYS A 25 12.65 11.27 -20.49
N LEU A 26 12.73 10.83 -19.22
CA LEU A 26 11.78 11.20 -18.19
C LEU A 26 11.69 12.72 -18.08
N THR A 27 10.49 13.25 -18.16
CA THR A 27 10.26 14.67 -17.92
C THR A 27 10.62 15.04 -16.48
N PRO A 28 11.11 16.25 -16.21
CA PRO A 28 11.37 16.71 -14.84
C PRO A 28 10.13 16.55 -13.93
N THR A 29 8.94 16.76 -14.47
CA THR A 29 7.66 16.58 -13.76
C THR A 29 7.42 15.12 -13.37
N ALA A 30 7.61 14.16 -14.28
CA ALA A 30 7.46 12.74 -13.98
C ALA A 30 8.45 12.27 -12.89
N ARG A 31 9.70 12.78 -12.93
CA ARG A 31 10.70 12.48 -11.90
C ARG A 31 10.31 13.05 -10.53
N ARG A 32 9.87 14.31 -10.48
CA ARG A 32 9.40 14.94 -9.22
C ARG A 32 8.17 14.22 -8.66
N ALA A 33 7.22 13.85 -9.51
CA ALA A 33 6.03 13.09 -9.16
C ALA A 33 6.40 11.73 -8.52
N SER A 34 7.30 10.98 -9.16
CA SER A 34 7.75 9.66 -8.65
C SER A 34 8.49 9.79 -7.33
N VAL A 35 9.37 10.78 -7.16
CA VAL A 35 10.09 11.02 -5.89
C VAL A 35 9.12 11.40 -4.78
N ALA A 36 8.17 12.29 -5.04
CA ALA A 36 7.19 12.71 -4.04
C ALA A 36 6.24 11.56 -3.65
N GLY A 37 5.79 10.76 -4.63
CA GLY A 37 5.02 9.54 -4.38
C GLY A 37 5.81 8.53 -3.54
N PHE A 38 7.08 8.29 -3.89
CA PHE A 38 7.96 7.39 -3.16
C PHE A 38 8.17 7.81 -1.70
N VAL A 39 8.54 9.09 -1.45
CA VAL A 39 8.77 9.59 -0.09
C VAL A 39 7.46 9.63 0.70
N GLY A 40 6.36 10.04 0.09
CA GLY A 40 5.04 10.07 0.73
C GLY A 40 4.60 8.69 1.21
N THR A 41 4.74 7.68 0.36
CA THR A 41 4.39 6.30 0.73
C THR A 41 5.34 5.70 1.77
N ILE A 42 6.63 6.08 1.81
CA ILE A 42 7.52 5.70 2.91
C ILE A 42 6.95 6.17 4.25
N VAL A 43 6.57 7.45 4.36
CA VAL A 43 6.09 8.02 5.62
C VAL A 43 4.75 7.42 6.02
N GLU A 44 3.81 7.28 5.08
CA GLU A 44 2.51 6.65 5.31
C GLU A 44 2.68 5.23 5.85
N TYR A 45 3.46 4.41 5.17
CA TYR A 45 3.58 3.00 5.53
C TYR A 45 4.54 2.75 6.71
N TYR A 46 5.49 3.63 6.97
CA TYR A 46 6.24 3.64 8.23
C TYR A 46 5.30 3.76 9.44
N ASP A 47 4.36 4.70 9.37
CA ASP A 47 3.39 4.93 10.44
C ASP A 47 2.50 3.70 10.68
N PHE A 48 1.92 3.14 9.62
CA PHE A 48 1.12 1.91 9.72
C PHE A 48 1.94 0.72 10.23
N ALA A 49 3.16 0.55 9.73
CA ALA A 49 4.07 -0.52 10.13
C ALA A 49 4.46 -0.45 11.60
N THR A 50 4.75 0.75 12.10
CA THR A 50 5.11 0.98 13.50
C THR A 50 4.10 0.33 14.43
N TYR A 51 2.81 0.60 14.26
CA TYR A 51 1.77 -0.02 15.08
C TYR A 51 1.77 -1.55 14.96
N GLY A 52 1.82 -2.07 13.75
CA GLY A 52 1.81 -3.52 13.51
C GLY A 52 2.99 -4.25 14.15
N LEU A 53 4.19 -3.69 14.04
CA LEU A 53 5.41 -4.28 14.60
C LEU A 53 5.45 -4.26 16.13
N VAL A 54 4.93 -3.19 16.76
CA VAL A 54 4.86 -3.11 18.22
C VAL A 54 3.56 -3.65 18.80
N ALA A 55 2.67 -4.25 18.00
CA ALA A 55 1.36 -4.76 18.44
C ALA A 55 1.45 -5.70 19.66
N VAL A 56 2.48 -6.55 19.69
CA VAL A 56 2.77 -7.47 20.81
C VAL A 56 3.10 -6.70 22.10
N ILE A 57 3.79 -5.54 21.98
CA ILE A 57 4.18 -4.69 23.11
C ILE A 57 3.00 -3.82 23.56
N LEU A 58 2.19 -3.35 22.62
CA LEU A 58 1.00 -2.53 22.90
C LEU A 58 -0.14 -3.36 23.54
N ALA A 59 -0.22 -4.65 23.24
CA ALA A 59 -1.29 -5.52 23.69
C ALA A 59 -1.51 -5.43 25.23
N PRO A 60 -0.52 -5.67 26.10
CA PRO A 60 -0.70 -5.55 27.54
C PRO A 60 -0.92 -4.10 28.00
N GLN A 61 -0.36 -3.10 27.29
CA GLN A 61 -0.44 -1.69 27.68
C GLN A 61 -1.85 -1.10 27.53
N PHE A 62 -2.64 -1.63 26.59
CA PHE A 62 -3.97 -1.09 26.25
C PHE A 62 -5.11 -2.09 26.46
N PHE A 63 -4.85 -3.40 26.49
CA PHE A 63 -5.90 -4.44 26.53
C PHE A 63 -5.79 -5.39 27.71
N GLY A 64 -4.81 -5.18 28.61
CA GLY A 64 -4.59 -5.95 29.81
C GLY A 64 -3.72 -7.20 29.60
N THR A 65 -3.44 -7.90 30.71
CA THR A 65 -2.46 -9.00 30.77
C THR A 65 -3.07 -10.36 31.08
N GLU A 66 -4.34 -10.43 31.45
CA GLU A 66 -4.99 -11.68 31.91
C GLU A 66 -5.00 -12.79 30.85
N ASN A 67 -5.15 -12.40 29.56
CA ASN A 67 -5.08 -13.32 28.43
C ASN A 67 -4.22 -12.70 27.32
N SER A 68 -2.97 -13.12 27.21
CA SER A 68 -2.03 -12.55 26.26
C SER A 68 -2.41 -12.78 24.79
N ALA A 69 -3.08 -13.88 24.45
CA ALA A 69 -3.56 -14.17 23.11
C ALA A 69 -4.72 -13.23 22.74
N ALA A 70 -5.70 -13.07 23.62
CA ALA A 70 -6.82 -12.14 23.43
C ALA A 70 -6.34 -10.69 23.32
N ALA A 71 -5.35 -10.27 24.10
CA ALA A 71 -4.77 -8.93 24.04
C ALA A 71 -4.07 -8.68 22.68
N VAL A 72 -3.31 -9.64 22.16
CA VAL A 72 -2.67 -9.55 20.83
C VAL A 72 -3.72 -9.49 19.72
N LEU A 73 -4.79 -10.32 19.82
CA LEU A 73 -5.90 -10.27 18.86
C LEU A 73 -6.59 -8.91 18.89
N ALA A 74 -6.82 -8.33 20.08
CA ALA A 74 -7.39 -6.99 20.23
C ALA A 74 -6.47 -5.92 19.59
N ALA A 75 -5.16 -5.99 19.82
CA ALA A 75 -4.20 -5.07 19.20
C ALA A 75 -4.21 -5.19 17.66
N LEU A 76 -4.28 -6.39 17.10
CA LEU A 76 -4.39 -6.61 15.65
C LEU A 76 -5.75 -6.18 15.11
N ALA A 77 -6.84 -6.32 15.88
CA ALA A 77 -8.14 -5.79 15.50
C ALA A 77 -8.11 -4.25 15.39
N VAL A 78 -7.47 -3.59 16.35
CA VAL A 78 -7.28 -2.13 16.32
C VAL A 78 -6.34 -1.71 15.18
N PHE A 79 -5.33 -2.50 14.82
CA PHE A 79 -4.58 -2.29 13.57
C PHE A 79 -5.52 -2.23 12.37
N GLY A 80 -6.48 -3.14 12.29
CA GLY A 80 -7.47 -3.21 11.22
C GLY A 80 -8.41 -2.00 11.16
N THR A 81 -8.74 -1.35 12.30
CA THR A 81 -9.67 -0.20 12.33
C THR A 81 -9.24 0.95 11.44
N ALA A 82 -7.93 1.20 11.34
CA ALA A 82 -7.40 2.23 10.47
C ALA A 82 -7.73 1.96 8.98
N TYR A 83 -7.69 0.70 8.55
CA TYR A 83 -8.07 0.34 7.18
C TYR A 83 -9.57 0.43 6.93
N VAL A 84 -10.40 0.16 7.94
CA VAL A 84 -11.87 0.30 7.84
C VAL A 84 -12.28 1.76 7.63
N ALA A 85 -11.54 2.72 8.16
CA ALA A 85 -11.79 4.15 7.95
C ALA A 85 -11.35 4.67 6.57
N ARG A 86 -10.43 3.97 5.88
CA ARG A 86 -9.87 4.39 4.57
C ARG A 86 -10.91 4.64 3.47
N PRO A 87 -11.95 3.81 3.25
CA PRO A 87 -12.96 4.08 2.23
C PRO A 87 -13.65 5.42 2.43
N LEU A 88 -14.00 5.76 3.68
CA LEU A 88 -14.62 7.06 4.00
C LEU A 88 -13.66 8.21 3.71
N GLY A 89 -12.41 8.10 4.13
CA GLY A 89 -11.36 9.06 3.82
C GLY A 89 -11.14 9.21 2.31
N GLY A 90 -11.08 8.10 1.59
CA GLY A 90 -10.93 8.08 0.13
C GLY A 90 -12.08 8.76 -0.60
N MET A 91 -13.32 8.60 -0.13
CA MET A 91 -14.49 9.31 -0.68
C MET A 91 -14.41 10.82 -0.43
N VAL A 92 -14.11 11.22 0.80
CA VAL A 92 -14.03 12.65 1.18
C VAL A 92 -12.84 13.32 0.50
N PHE A 93 -11.64 12.78 0.65
CA PHE A 93 -10.43 13.38 0.08
C PHE A 93 -10.35 13.23 -1.43
N GLY A 94 -10.93 12.18 -2.01
CA GLY A 94 -11.09 12.05 -3.46
C GLY A 94 -11.97 13.16 -4.01
N HIS A 95 -13.14 13.39 -3.42
CA HIS A 95 -14.04 14.49 -3.83
C HIS A 95 -13.39 15.87 -3.68
N LEU A 96 -12.75 16.11 -2.53
CA LEU A 96 -12.06 17.37 -2.27
C LEU A 96 -10.86 17.57 -3.20
N GLY A 97 -10.11 16.49 -3.52
CA GLY A 97 -8.96 16.53 -4.42
C GLY A 97 -9.34 16.84 -5.87
N ASP A 98 -10.45 16.30 -6.33
CA ASP A 98 -10.97 16.60 -7.66
C ASP A 98 -11.53 18.04 -7.74
N ARG A 99 -11.88 18.67 -6.60
CA ARG A 99 -12.44 20.02 -6.53
C ARG A 99 -11.41 21.11 -6.23
N TYR A 100 -10.47 20.85 -5.33
CA TYR A 100 -9.53 21.86 -4.79
C TYR A 100 -8.07 21.62 -5.18
N GLY A 101 -7.81 20.61 -6.02
CA GLY A 101 -6.47 20.22 -6.43
C GLY A 101 -5.86 19.11 -5.57
N ARG A 102 -5.09 18.26 -6.21
CA ARG A 102 -4.49 17.08 -5.57
C ARG A 102 -3.42 17.44 -4.55
N ARG A 103 -2.64 18.51 -4.81
CA ARG A 103 -1.59 19.00 -3.89
C ARG A 103 -2.13 19.32 -2.51
N THR A 104 -3.21 20.09 -2.43
CA THR A 104 -3.81 20.52 -1.16
C THR A 104 -4.22 19.31 -0.31
N ILE A 105 -4.84 18.33 -0.94
CA ILE A 105 -5.29 17.11 -0.26
C ILE A 105 -4.10 16.28 0.22
N LEU A 106 -3.08 16.05 -0.61
CA LEU A 106 -1.89 15.33 -0.22
C LEU A 106 -1.14 15.97 0.96
N VAL A 107 -1.14 17.30 1.04
CA VAL A 107 -0.58 18.05 2.18
C VAL A 107 -1.44 17.84 3.44
N THR A 108 -2.75 17.97 3.32
CA THR A 108 -3.67 17.83 4.47
C THR A 108 -3.67 16.41 5.03
N THR A 109 -3.69 15.39 4.17
CA THR A 109 -3.71 13.97 4.57
C THR A 109 -2.46 13.59 5.34
N ILE A 110 -1.26 13.94 4.83
CA ILE A 110 -0.01 13.59 5.50
C ILE A 110 0.14 14.34 6.84
N ALA A 111 -0.25 15.61 6.90
CA ALA A 111 -0.20 16.38 8.14
C ALA A 111 -1.14 15.79 9.21
N SER A 112 -2.38 15.44 8.83
CA SER A 112 -3.36 14.82 9.73
C SER A 112 -2.89 13.46 10.23
N MET A 113 -2.29 12.66 9.36
CA MET A 113 -1.78 11.33 9.71
C MET A 113 -0.62 11.44 10.70
N GLY A 114 0.39 12.27 10.41
CA GLY A 114 1.53 12.46 11.30
C GLY A 114 1.13 13.05 12.67
N PHE A 115 0.11 13.90 12.71
CA PHE A 115 -0.45 14.42 13.96
C PHE A 115 -1.09 13.29 14.79
N CYS A 116 -1.93 12.44 14.20
CA CYS A 116 -2.50 11.28 14.89
C CYS A 116 -1.42 10.34 15.43
N SER A 117 -0.37 10.09 14.65
CA SER A 117 0.74 9.22 15.04
C SER A 117 1.51 9.78 16.24
N ALA A 118 1.82 11.07 16.21
CA ALA A 118 2.47 11.72 17.34
C ALA A 118 1.61 11.64 18.61
N LEU A 119 0.28 11.80 18.48
CA LEU A 119 -0.65 11.65 19.60
C LEU A 119 -0.68 10.21 20.14
N ILE A 120 -0.57 9.17 19.30
CA ILE A 120 -0.45 7.79 19.77
C ILE A 120 0.83 7.66 20.62
N GLY A 121 1.94 8.25 20.19
CA GLY A 121 3.20 8.21 20.93
C GLY A 121 3.16 8.84 22.34
N VAL A 122 2.18 9.68 22.64
CA VAL A 122 2.00 10.32 23.96
C VAL A 122 0.77 9.83 24.71
N LEU A 123 0.05 8.81 24.19
CA LEU A 123 -1.15 8.29 24.84
C LEU A 123 -0.84 7.71 26.25
N PRO A 124 -1.74 7.96 27.23
CA PRO A 124 -1.72 7.24 28.50
C PRO A 124 -2.10 5.76 28.30
N THR A 125 -1.60 4.92 29.18
CA THR A 125 -1.86 3.47 29.17
C THR A 125 -3.14 3.10 29.94
N LEU A 126 -3.57 1.83 29.84
CA LEU A 126 -4.71 1.28 30.58
C LEU A 126 -4.56 1.49 32.09
N ASP A 127 -3.36 1.29 32.63
CA ASP A 127 -3.07 1.45 34.07
C ASP A 127 -3.22 2.89 34.55
N GLN A 128 -3.05 3.89 33.66
CA GLN A 128 -3.13 5.30 34.00
C GLN A 128 -4.56 5.86 33.91
N VAL A 129 -5.32 5.49 32.88
CA VAL A 129 -6.64 6.08 32.59
C VAL A 129 -7.76 5.06 32.31
N GLY A 130 -7.51 3.79 32.62
CA GLY A 130 -8.49 2.72 32.44
C GLY A 130 -8.94 2.59 30.96
N LEU A 131 -10.19 2.22 30.76
CA LEU A 131 -10.77 1.95 29.42
C LEU A 131 -10.75 3.17 28.46
N VAL A 132 -10.43 4.36 28.95
CA VAL A 132 -10.24 5.54 28.08
C VAL A 132 -9.04 5.36 27.15
N ALA A 133 -7.98 4.67 27.60
CA ALA A 133 -6.77 4.42 26.80
C ALA A 133 -7.06 3.68 25.48
N PRO A 134 -7.68 2.48 25.47
CA PRO A 134 -7.97 1.79 24.22
C PRO A 134 -8.97 2.57 23.34
N VAL A 135 -9.94 3.29 23.91
CA VAL A 135 -10.87 4.11 23.14
C VAL A 135 -10.13 5.22 22.38
N LEU A 136 -9.24 5.96 23.06
CA LEU A 136 -8.42 6.99 22.42
C LEU A 136 -7.54 6.41 21.33
N LEU A 137 -6.92 5.25 21.58
CA LEU A 137 -6.11 4.55 20.59
C LEU A 137 -6.93 4.22 19.33
N ILE A 138 -8.13 3.65 19.49
CA ILE A 138 -9.04 3.33 18.37
C ILE A 138 -9.40 4.60 17.59
N LEU A 139 -9.77 5.70 18.28
CA LEU A 139 -10.12 6.96 17.62
C LEU A 139 -8.96 7.54 16.81
N LEU A 140 -7.75 7.51 17.34
CA LEU A 140 -6.56 7.97 16.62
C LEU A 140 -6.25 7.07 15.43
N ARG A 141 -6.40 5.75 15.55
CA ARG A 141 -6.25 4.80 14.45
C ARG A 141 -7.29 5.02 13.34
N LEU A 142 -8.55 5.30 13.70
CA LEU A 142 -9.57 5.69 12.73
C LEU A 142 -9.21 7.00 12.02
N GLY A 143 -8.70 8.00 12.76
CA GLY A 143 -8.22 9.27 12.22
C GLY A 143 -7.05 9.09 11.23
N GLN A 144 -6.05 8.27 11.58
CA GLN A 144 -4.96 7.90 10.68
C GLN A 144 -5.48 7.24 9.40
N GLY A 145 -6.34 6.24 9.54
CA GLY A 145 -6.92 5.54 8.39
C GLY A 145 -7.76 6.43 7.49
N PHE A 146 -8.57 7.31 8.09
CA PHE A 146 -9.34 8.30 7.34
C PHE A 146 -8.42 9.23 6.52
N ALA A 147 -7.36 9.75 7.13
CA ALA A 147 -6.37 10.58 6.44
C ALA A 147 -5.67 9.83 5.29
N ALA A 148 -5.28 8.57 5.51
CA ALA A 148 -4.58 7.75 4.52
C ALA A 148 -5.46 7.26 3.35
N GLY A 149 -6.79 7.40 3.44
CA GLY A 149 -7.74 6.84 2.46
C GLY A 149 -7.58 7.33 1.02
N GLY A 150 -7.06 8.54 0.82
CA GLY A 150 -6.81 9.11 -0.52
C GLY A 150 -5.36 9.00 -1.01
N GLU A 151 -4.42 8.60 -0.16
CA GLU A 151 -3.00 8.84 -0.37
C GLU A 151 -2.40 7.97 -1.48
N LEU A 152 -2.36 6.65 -1.31
CA LEU A 152 -1.62 5.74 -2.22
C LEU A 152 -2.16 5.80 -3.64
N MET A 153 -3.48 5.66 -3.84
CA MET A 153 -4.05 5.66 -5.19
C MET A 153 -3.98 7.03 -5.86
N GLY A 154 -4.00 8.10 -5.05
CA GLY A 154 -3.70 9.46 -5.52
C GLY A 154 -2.26 9.60 -6.04
N ALA A 155 -1.29 9.07 -5.30
CA ALA A 155 0.11 9.06 -5.71
C ALA A 155 0.33 8.21 -6.98
N VAL A 156 -0.26 7.00 -7.03
CA VAL A 156 -0.19 6.12 -8.22
C VAL A 156 -0.83 6.79 -9.44
N ALA A 157 -2.01 7.39 -9.31
CA ALA A 157 -2.67 8.10 -10.40
C ALA A 157 -1.85 9.30 -10.87
N TYR A 158 -1.30 10.09 -9.95
CA TYR A 158 -0.44 11.25 -10.27
C TYR A 158 0.82 10.83 -11.04
N VAL A 159 1.51 9.77 -10.60
CA VAL A 159 2.68 9.22 -11.29
C VAL A 159 2.29 8.66 -12.66
N LEU A 160 1.19 7.91 -12.75
CA LEU A 160 0.70 7.31 -14.00
C LEU A 160 0.40 8.37 -15.07
N GLU A 161 -0.29 9.46 -14.68
CA GLU A 161 -0.67 10.58 -15.56
C GLU A 161 0.52 11.43 -16.01
N SER A 162 1.58 11.46 -15.19
CA SER A 162 2.82 12.18 -15.49
C SER A 162 3.83 11.34 -16.29
N THR A 163 3.55 10.05 -16.54
CA THR A 163 4.53 9.10 -17.10
C THR A 163 4.25 8.78 -18.56
N PRO A 164 5.28 8.81 -19.45
CA PRO A 164 5.17 8.38 -20.83
C PRO A 164 4.73 6.91 -20.97
N ASN A 165 4.10 6.58 -22.11
CA ASN A 165 3.73 5.21 -22.45
C ASN A 165 4.96 4.27 -22.42
N GLY A 166 4.81 3.06 -21.87
CA GLY A 166 5.88 2.05 -21.83
C GLY A 166 6.78 2.09 -20.59
N ARG A 167 6.62 3.08 -19.68
CA ARG A 167 7.38 3.16 -18.41
C ARG A 167 6.47 3.31 -17.18
N ARG A 168 5.18 3.10 -17.33
CA ARG A 168 4.20 3.28 -16.27
C ARG A 168 4.38 2.25 -15.16
N GLY A 169 4.65 0.99 -15.52
CA GLY A 169 4.85 -0.09 -14.56
C GLY A 169 6.03 0.14 -13.65
N ILE A 170 7.19 0.52 -14.19
CA ILE A 170 8.37 0.78 -13.35
C ILE A 170 8.17 1.99 -12.44
N LEU A 171 7.62 3.11 -12.94
CA LEU A 171 7.52 4.34 -12.13
C LEU A 171 6.45 4.25 -11.04
N THR A 172 5.31 3.61 -11.30
CA THR A 172 4.31 3.35 -10.27
C THR A 172 4.80 2.29 -9.27
N SER A 173 5.61 1.30 -9.71
CA SER A 173 6.22 0.33 -8.81
C SER A 173 7.25 0.97 -7.87
N ILE A 174 7.92 2.07 -8.26
CA ILE A 174 8.78 2.85 -7.34
C ILE A 174 7.95 3.44 -6.19
N THR A 175 6.73 3.92 -6.46
CA THR A 175 5.82 4.37 -5.39
C THR A 175 5.52 3.23 -4.42
N GLN A 176 5.20 2.04 -4.93
CA GLN A 176 4.93 0.85 -4.12
C GLN A 176 6.20 0.36 -3.37
N MET A 177 7.38 0.48 -3.97
CA MET A 177 8.65 0.23 -3.28
C MET A 177 8.79 1.10 -2.04
N GLY A 178 8.37 2.38 -2.12
CA GLY A 178 8.33 3.29 -0.97
C GLY A 178 7.47 2.75 0.16
N ALA A 179 6.28 2.23 -0.14
CA ALA A 179 5.42 1.60 0.85
C ALA A 179 6.11 0.42 1.57
N THR A 180 6.74 -0.47 0.81
CA THR A 180 7.46 -1.61 1.38
C THR A 180 8.67 -1.18 2.21
N LEU A 181 9.45 -0.18 1.74
CA LEU A 181 10.57 0.38 2.50
C LEU A 181 10.11 1.09 3.78
N GLY A 182 8.91 1.68 3.82
CA GLY A 182 8.33 2.23 5.03
C GLY A 182 8.24 1.17 6.14
N PHE A 183 7.79 -0.05 5.82
CA PHE A 183 7.79 -1.18 6.77
C PHE A 183 9.20 -1.58 7.20
N SER A 184 10.16 -1.62 6.27
CA SER A 184 11.55 -1.94 6.61
C SER A 184 12.17 -0.90 7.57
N ILE A 185 11.94 0.40 7.30
CA ILE A 185 12.42 1.48 8.16
C ILE A 185 11.76 1.41 9.54
N ALA A 186 10.47 1.11 9.62
CA ALA A 186 9.79 0.91 10.90
C ALA A 186 10.40 -0.25 11.69
N ALA A 187 10.65 -1.39 11.03
CA ALA A 187 11.29 -2.55 11.67
C ALA A 187 12.72 -2.22 12.15
N LEU A 188 13.48 -1.47 11.34
CA LEU A 188 14.81 -0.98 11.70
C LEU A 188 14.75 -0.09 12.96
N VAL A 189 13.82 0.86 13.00
CA VAL A 189 13.65 1.77 14.14
C VAL A 189 13.22 1.00 15.39
N VAL A 190 12.21 0.12 15.29
CA VAL A 190 11.74 -0.71 16.40
C VAL A 190 12.87 -1.61 16.90
N GLY A 191 13.59 -2.28 16.00
CA GLY A 191 14.75 -3.11 16.33
C GLY A 191 15.89 -2.32 17.01
N SER A 192 16.16 -1.09 16.54
CA SER A 192 17.17 -0.20 17.16
C SER A 192 16.76 0.22 18.57
N VAL A 193 15.49 0.59 18.77
CA VAL A 193 14.99 0.94 20.12
C VAL A 193 15.05 -0.28 21.04
N THR A 194 14.63 -1.45 20.57
CA THR A 194 14.70 -2.72 21.33
C THR A 194 16.14 -3.08 21.71
N ALA A 195 17.11 -2.78 20.84
CA ALA A 195 18.53 -3.08 21.10
C ALA A 195 19.16 -2.21 22.20
N VAL A 196 18.64 -0.98 22.41
CA VAL A 196 19.20 -0.03 23.40
C VAL A 196 18.33 0.12 24.65
N THR A 197 17.23 -0.63 24.76
CA THR A 197 16.31 -0.62 25.91
C THR A 197 16.20 -2.01 26.51
N THR A 198 15.97 -2.07 27.84
CA THR A 198 15.53 -3.32 28.47
C THR A 198 14.06 -3.61 28.14
N SER A 199 13.60 -4.83 28.40
CA SER A 199 12.18 -5.20 28.21
C SER A 199 11.24 -4.30 29.00
N GLU A 200 11.62 -3.93 30.25
CA GLU A 200 10.87 -3.00 31.11
C GLU A 200 10.83 -1.60 30.51
N GLN A 201 11.98 -1.08 30.03
CA GLN A 201 12.07 0.23 29.39
C GLN A 201 11.28 0.25 28.08
N MET A 202 11.37 -0.81 27.27
CA MET A 202 10.61 -0.93 26.01
C MET A 202 9.10 -0.92 26.29
N SER A 203 8.63 -1.61 27.32
CA SER A 203 7.23 -1.62 27.75
C SER A 203 6.78 -0.29 28.36
N ALA A 204 7.64 0.39 29.15
CA ALA A 204 7.29 1.64 29.84
C ALA A 204 7.21 2.83 28.88
N TRP A 205 8.21 3.02 28.03
CA TRP A 205 8.32 4.20 27.17
C TRP A 205 8.89 3.93 25.77
N GLY A 206 9.70 2.87 25.59
CA GLY A 206 10.43 2.61 24.33
C GLY A 206 9.51 2.50 23.13
N TRP A 207 8.33 1.90 23.27
CA TRP A 207 7.34 1.76 22.21
C TRP A 207 6.81 3.10 21.68
N ARG A 208 6.96 4.20 22.44
CA ARG A 208 6.52 5.54 22.04
C ARG A 208 7.44 6.16 21.00
N VAL A 209 8.75 5.84 21.07
CA VAL A 209 9.80 6.45 20.23
C VAL A 209 9.52 6.27 18.73
N PRO A 210 9.18 5.08 18.21
CA PRO A 210 8.85 4.93 16.79
C PRO A 210 7.67 5.79 16.33
N PHE A 211 6.64 6.00 17.16
CA PHE A 211 5.51 6.88 16.82
C PHE A 211 5.91 8.36 16.83
N LEU A 212 6.72 8.79 17.79
CA LEU A 212 7.20 10.18 17.86
C LEU A 212 8.13 10.52 16.69
N LEU A 213 8.89 9.55 16.16
CA LEU A 213 9.71 9.72 14.96
C LEU A 213 8.88 9.91 13.68
N CYS A 214 7.58 9.56 13.69
CA CYS A 214 6.68 9.94 12.59
C CYS A 214 6.62 11.46 12.38
N LEU A 215 6.74 12.25 13.43
CA LEU A 215 6.61 13.71 13.34
C LEU A 215 7.70 14.34 12.46
N PRO A 216 9.02 14.18 12.73
CA PRO A 216 10.05 14.71 11.85
C PRO A 216 9.97 14.13 10.42
N LEU A 217 9.63 12.84 10.24
CA LEU A 217 9.43 12.26 8.92
C LEU A 217 8.27 12.95 8.17
N THR A 218 7.15 13.20 8.86
CA THR A 218 6.02 13.94 8.32
C THR A 218 6.40 15.35 7.92
N LEU A 219 7.18 16.07 8.74
CA LEU A 219 7.62 17.43 8.42
C LEU A 219 8.51 17.47 7.18
N VAL A 220 9.41 16.51 7.02
CA VAL A 220 10.23 16.37 5.79
C VAL A 220 9.36 16.11 4.58
N CYS A 221 8.41 15.18 4.68
CA CYS A 221 7.47 14.89 3.59
C CYS A 221 6.61 16.11 3.24
N LEU A 222 6.10 16.81 4.24
CA LEU A 222 5.31 18.03 4.08
C LEU A 222 6.10 19.12 3.35
N ALA A 223 7.36 19.36 3.72
CA ALA A 223 8.24 20.30 3.06
C ALA A 223 8.48 19.98 1.57
N LEU A 224 8.60 18.69 1.23
CA LEU A 224 8.70 18.24 -0.16
C LEU A 224 7.39 18.46 -0.92
N ARG A 225 6.24 18.16 -0.32
CA ARG A 225 4.91 18.30 -0.96
C ARG A 225 4.48 19.74 -1.17
N LEU A 226 4.86 20.63 -0.29
CA LEU A 226 4.60 22.07 -0.45
C LEU A 226 5.31 22.65 -1.67
N ARG A 227 6.35 21.99 -2.21
CA ARG A 227 7.08 22.38 -3.43
C ARG A 227 6.52 21.74 -4.72
N LEU A 228 5.50 20.88 -4.62
CA LEU A 228 4.87 20.28 -5.80
C LEU A 228 3.87 21.25 -6.43
N GLU A 229 3.73 21.12 -7.74
CA GLU A 229 2.63 21.72 -8.53
C GLU A 229 1.52 20.67 -8.72
N ASP A 230 0.31 21.09 -9.06
CA ASP A 230 -0.75 20.17 -9.42
C ASP A 230 -0.41 19.40 -10.72
N SER A 231 -1.06 18.25 -10.96
CA SER A 231 -0.76 17.43 -12.14
C SER A 231 -1.12 18.18 -13.43
N PRO A 232 -0.33 18.04 -14.51
CA PRO A 232 -0.63 18.68 -15.79
C PRO A 232 -2.03 18.33 -16.31
N GLU A 233 -2.46 17.06 -16.11
CA GLU A 233 -3.81 16.63 -16.51
C GLU A 233 -4.92 17.30 -15.69
N PHE A 234 -4.69 17.57 -14.40
CA PHE A 234 -5.65 18.31 -13.58
C PHE A 234 -5.73 19.78 -14.03
N ALA A 235 -4.58 20.41 -14.29
CA ALA A 235 -4.53 21.77 -14.82
C ALA A 235 -5.30 21.89 -16.16
N ASP A 236 -5.13 20.92 -17.06
CA ASP A 236 -5.88 20.84 -18.31
C ASP A 236 -7.39 20.65 -18.09
N MET A 237 -7.79 19.80 -17.14
CA MET A 237 -9.22 19.60 -16.83
C MET A 237 -9.87 20.86 -16.28
N VAL A 238 -9.14 21.62 -15.44
CA VAL A 238 -9.62 22.92 -14.92
C VAL A 238 -9.75 23.93 -16.06
N ALA A 239 -8.73 24.03 -16.92
CA ALA A 239 -8.73 24.96 -18.06
C ALA A 239 -9.88 24.69 -19.06
N ASN A 240 -10.23 23.40 -19.27
CA ASN A 240 -11.29 22.98 -20.19
C ASN A 240 -12.67 22.83 -19.53
N SER A 241 -12.83 23.18 -18.25
CA SER A 241 -14.08 23.01 -17.47
C SER A 241 -14.60 21.55 -17.45
N GLU A 242 -13.70 20.57 -17.55
CA GLU A 242 -14.02 19.13 -17.58
C GLU A 242 -14.14 18.50 -16.19
N VAL A 243 -13.91 19.28 -15.13
CA VAL A 243 -13.98 18.80 -13.74
C VAL A 243 -15.42 18.42 -13.40
N LYS A 244 -15.64 17.16 -13.12
CA LYS A 244 -16.97 16.63 -12.80
C LYS A 244 -17.40 16.97 -11.38
N ARG A 245 -18.72 17.22 -11.19
CA ARG A 245 -19.30 17.51 -9.86
C ARG A 245 -19.38 16.29 -8.96
N ALA A 246 -19.51 15.06 -9.52
CA ALA A 246 -19.69 13.82 -8.76
C ALA A 246 -18.96 12.63 -9.39
N PRO A 247 -17.60 12.64 -9.48
CA PRO A 247 -16.83 11.59 -10.17
C PRO A 247 -16.98 10.21 -9.50
N LEU A 248 -17.18 10.15 -8.18
CA LEU A 248 -17.38 8.90 -7.46
C LEU A 248 -18.70 8.20 -7.87
N LEU A 249 -19.80 8.96 -7.95
CA LEU A 249 -21.10 8.41 -8.35
C LEU A 249 -21.07 7.91 -9.81
N ASP A 250 -20.39 8.64 -10.68
CA ASP A 250 -20.18 8.24 -12.06
C ASP A 250 -19.35 6.94 -12.15
N ALA A 251 -18.29 6.81 -11.35
CA ALA A 251 -17.48 5.60 -11.28
C ALA A 251 -18.32 4.38 -10.86
N VAL A 252 -19.12 4.51 -9.80
CA VAL A 252 -19.97 3.42 -9.30
C VAL A 252 -21.04 3.02 -10.32
N ARG A 253 -21.68 3.97 -10.98
CA ARG A 253 -22.78 3.70 -11.92
C ARG A 253 -22.28 3.15 -13.25
N GLN A 254 -21.16 3.65 -13.78
CA GLN A 254 -20.71 3.34 -15.13
C GLN A 254 -19.66 2.20 -15.17
N TYR A 255 -18.90 1.99 -14.06
CA TYR A 255 -17.77 1.05 -14.03
C TYR A 255 -17.81 0.07 -12.83
N PRO A 256 -18.99 -0.49 -12.42
CA PRO A 256 -19.08 -1.35 -11.25
C PRO A 256 -18.21 -2.61 -11.39
N GLY A 257 -18.17 -3.22 -12.58
CA GLY A 257 -17.33 -4.39 -12.84
C GLY A 257 -15.82 -4.12 -12.74
N ALA A 258 -15.36 -2.90 -13.07
CA ALA A 258 -13.96 -2.51 -12.88
C ALA A 258 -13.64 -2.34 -11.38
N ILE A 259 -14.55 -1.77 -10.61
CA ILE A 259 -14.41 -1.60 -9.15
C ILE A 259 -14.32 -2.98 -8.47
N VAL A 260 -15.18 -3.92 -8.82
CA VAL A 260 -15.17 -5.29 -8.27
C VAL A 260 -13.85 -6.00 -8.59
N LYS A 261 -13.37 -5.93 -9.84
CA LYS A 261 -12.09 -6.52 -10.25
C LYS A 261 -10.90 -5.87 -9.51
N ALA A 262 -10.92 -4.56 -9.37
CA ALA A 262 -9.93 -3.81 -8.59
C ALA A 262 -9.93 -4.26 -7.13
N ALA A 263 -11.09 -4.35 -6.48
CA ALA A 263 -11.23 -4.79 -5.10
C ALA A 263 -10.75 -6.25 -4.93
N ALA A 264 -11.19 -7.16 -5.80
CA ALA A 264 -10.81 -8.57 -5.73
C ALA A 264 -9.30 -8.79 -5.87
N PHE A 265 -8.64 -8.09 -6.81
CA PHE A 265 -7.18 -8.16 -6.93
C PHE A 265 -6.48 -7.54 -5.72
N THR A 266 -6.99 -6.42 -5.20
CA THR A 266 -6.43 -5.73 -4.03
C THR A 266 -6.57 -6.59 -2.76
N ILE A 267 -7.63 -7.37 -2.58
CA ILE A 267 -7.76 -8.32 -1.46
C ILE A 267 -6.54 -9.25 -1.43
N ALA A 268 -6.21 -9.90 -2.55
CA ALA A 268 -5.06 -10.79 -2.62
C ALA A 268 -3.74 -10.05 -2.37
N THR A 269 -3.56 -8.89 -3.02
CA THR A 269 -2.36 -8.05 -2.88
C THR A 269 -2.11 -7.67 -1.43
N THR A 270 -3.14 -7.12 -0.78
CA THR A 270 -2.99 -6.57 0.57
C THR A 270 -2.97 -7.66 1.64
N ALA A 271 -3.74 -8.74 1.49
CA ALA A 271 -3.69 -9.86 2.42
C ALA A 271 -2.30 -10.51 2.40
N ALA A 272 -1.77 -10.86 1.23
CA ALA A 272 -0.45 -11.45 1.10
C ALA A 272 0.64 -10.52 1.66
N SER A 273 0.60 -9.24 1.30
CA SER A 273 1.59 -8.27 1.78
C SER A 273 1.52 -8.05 3.30
N HIS A 274 0.32 -7.87 3.88
CA HIS A 274 0.20 -7.58 5.32
C HIS A 274 0.45 -8.80 6.21
N VAL A 275 0.19 -10.01 5.73
CA VAL A 275 0.63 -11.23 6.45
C VAL A 275 2.16 -11.25 6.52
N GLY A 276 2.86 -10.96 5.43
CA GLY A 276 4.33 -10.85 5.43
C GLY A 276 4.86 -9.68 6.26
N LEU A 277 4.32 -8.49 6.05
CA LEU A 277 4.85 -7.25 6.63
C LEU A 277 4.51 -7.06 8.12
N VAL A 278 3.37 -7.61 8.57
CA VAL A 278 2.85 -7.40 9.94
C VAL A 278 2.80 -8.70 10.71
N TYR A 279 2.05 -9.69 10.20
CA TYR A 279 1.78 -10.91 10.97
C TYR A 279 3.01 -11.80 11.10
N MET A 280 3.93 -11.81 10.13
CA MET A 280 5.12 -12.66 10.18
C MET A 280 5.97 -12.39 11.43
N SER A 281 6.15 -11.13 11.82
CA SER A 281 6.86 -10.79 13.06
C SER A 281 6.12 -11.31 14.30
N VAL A 282 4.78 -11.25 14.32
CA VAL A 282 3.96 -11.78 15.41
C VAL A 282 4.10 -13.31 15.50
N LEU A 283 4.03 -14.01 14.36
CA LEU A 283 4.21 -15.46 14.26
C LEU A 283 5.58 -15.88 14.80
N LEU A 284 6.66 -15.23 14.37
CA LEU A 284 8.02 -15.55 14.76
C LEU A 284 8.25 -15.33 16.25
N ILE A 285 7.77 -14.23 16.81
CA ILE A 285 7.98 -13.89 18.23
C ILE A 285 7.05 -14.73 19.14
N LYS A 286 5.74 -14.75 18.87
CA LYS A 286 4.74 -15.32 19.79
C LYS A 286 4.55 -16.82 19.60
N THR A 287 4.57 -17.32 18.37
CA THR A 287 4.25 -18.71 18.08
C THR A 287 5.51 -19.57 17.98
N LEU A 288 6.56 -19.08 17.31
CA LEU A 288 7.79 -19.83 17.09
C LEU A 288 8.88 -19.52 18.14
N GLY A 289 8.69 -18.53 19.03
CA GLY A 289 9.55 -18.23 20.16
C GLY A 289 10.92 -17.62 19.82
N PHE A 290 11.08 -17.03 18.62
CA PHE A 290 12.31 -16.33 18.28
C PHE A 290 12.47 -15.03 19.08
N ASP A 291 13.73 -14.68 19.37
CA ASP A 291 14.05 -13.42 20.01
C ASP A 291 13.56 -12.22 19.19
N SER A 292 12.86 -11.28 19.85
CA SER A 292 12.21 -10.15 19.18
C SER A 292 13.20 -9.22 18.47
N GLN A 293 14.38 -8.99 19.05
CA GLN A 293 15.41 -8.17 18.42
C GLN A 293 15.89 -8.78 17.10
N SER A 294 16.19 -10.08 17.11
CA SER A 294 16.60 -10.84 15.93
C SER A 294 15.51 -10.82 14.84
N VAL A 295 14.25 -10.93 15.23
CA VAL A 295 13.10 -10.87 14.31
C VAL A 295 12.98 -9.49 13.67
N TYR A 296 13.10 -8.40 14.43
CA TYR A 296 13.00 -7.05 13.86
C TYR A 296 14.14 -6.74 12.88
N TRP A 297 15.37 -7.11 13.19
CA TRP A 297 16.51 -6.95 12.27
C TRP A 297 16.35 -7.80 11.00
N THR A 298 15.92 -9.06 11.15
CA THR A 298 15.63 -9.93 10.01
C THR A 298 14.51 -9.37 9.14
N THR A 299 13.43 -8.88 9.75
CA THR A 299 12.32 -8.25 9.04
C THR A 299 12.79 -7.00 8.30
N ALA A 300 13.57 -6.14 8.95
CA ALA A 300 14.10 -4.93 8.32
C ALA A 300 14.92 -5.26 7.06
N LEU A 301 15.85 -6.21 7.18
CA LEU A 301 16.71 -6.63 6.07
C LEU A 301 15.91 -7.30 4.94
N VAL A 302 15.09 -8.29 5.28
CA VAL A 302 14.30 -9.06 4.30
C VAL A 302 13.35 -8.16 3.52
N VAL A 303 12.64 -7.28 4.21
CA VAL A 303 11.68 -6.37 3.58
C VAL A 303 12.41 -5.32 2.73
N ALA A 304 13.58 -4.81 3.17
CA ALA A 304 14.40 -3.90 2.37
C ALA A 304 14.87 -4.56 1.07
N VAL A 305 15.42 -5.77 1.15
CA VAL A 305 15.89 -6.51 -0.03
C VAL A 305 14.72 -6.84 -0.97
N ALA A 306 13.60 -7.29 -0.42
CA ALA A 306 12.39 -7.55 -1.22
C ALA A 306 11.89 -6.28 -1.92
N ALA A 307 11.89 -5.12 -1.25
CA ALA A 307 11.49 -3.84 -1.84
C ALA A 307 12.29 -3.50 -3.10
N LEU A 308 13.59 -3.81 -3.13
CA LEU A 308 14.43 -3.58 -4.31
C LEU A 308 14.00 -4.41 -5.52
N SER A 309 13.28 -5.52 -5.33
CA SER A 309 12.70 -6.31 -6.43
C SER A 309 11.47 -5.66 -7.07
N THR A 310 10.81 -4.71 -6.41
CA THR A 310 9.57 -4.09 -6.88
C THR A 310 9.69 -3.40 -8.23
N PRO A 311 10.71 -2.54 -8.49
CA PRO A 311 10.92 -1.95 -9.82
C PRO A 311 11.28 -2.97 -10.90
N VAL A 312 11.90 -4.11 -10.52
CA VAL A 312 12.20 -5.21 -11.45
C VAL A 312 10.89 -5.80 -11.98
N TRP A 313 9.93 -6.10 -11.08
CA TRP A 313 8.59 -6.55 -11.47
C TRP A 313 7.85 -5.51 -12.31
N GLY A 314 8.01 -4.22 -12.00
CA GLY A 314 7.50 -3.11 -12.81
C GLY A 314 8.05 -3.12 -14.23
N THR A 315 9.36 -3.29 -14.37
CA THR A 315 10.05 -3.38 -15.67
C THR A 315 9.62 -4.61 -16.48
N ILE A 316 9.51 -5.77 -15.84
CA ILE A 316 9.00 -7.00 -16.46
C ILE A 316 7.58 -6.74 -16.98
N SER A 317 6.73 -6.13 -16.16
CA SER A 317 5.36 -5.82 -16.51
C SER A 317 5.23 -4.83 -17.69
N ASP A 318 6.15 -3.88 -17.82
CA ASP A 318 6.19 -2.96 -18.97
C ASP A 318 6.54 -3.71 -20.28
N ARG A 319 7.28 -4.81 -20.21
CA ARG A 319 7.70 -5.63 -21.37
C ARG A 319 6.65 -6.69 -21.76
N VAL A 320 6.21 -7.50 -20.78
CA VAL A 320 5.36 -8.66 -21.03
C VAL A 320 3.86 -8.36 -20.90
N GLY A 321 3.51 -7.26 -20.23
CA GLY A 321 2.15 -6.86 -19.93
C GLY A 321 1.81 -6.96 -18.44
N ARG A 322 0.68 -6.38 -18.04
CA ARG A 322 0.22 -6.37 -16.64
C ARG A 322 -0.32 -7.73 -16.21
N ARG A 323 -1.20 -8.30 -17.04
CA ARG A 323 -1.92 -9.55 -16.74
C ARG A 323 -0.99 -10.74 -16.45
N PRO A 324 0.04 -11.06 -17.25
CA PRO A 324 0.96 -12.15 -16.94
C PRO A 324 1.65 -12.00 -15.58
N VAL A 325 2.09 -10.78 -15.22
CA VAL A 325 2.76 -10.52 -13.94
C VAL A 325 1.78 -10.66 -12.77
N MET A 326 0.53 -10.21 -12.91
CA MET A 326 -0.52 -10.41 -11.92
C MET A 326 -0.81 -11.90 -11.65
N ILE A 327 -0.82 -12.71 -12.70
CA ILE A 327 -0.99 -14.17 -12.59
C ILE A 327 0.21 -14.80 -11.86
N VAL A 328 1.44 -14.42 -12.24
CA VAL A 328 2.66 -14.90 -11.57
C VAL A 328 2.67 -14.51 -10.10
N ALA A 329 2.25 -13.29 -9.76
CA ALA A 329 2.16 -12.83 -8.37
C ALA A 329 1.20 -13.70 -7.54
N THR A 330 -0.01 -13.94 -8.04
CA THR A 330 -1.03 -14.72 -7.31
C THR A 330 -0.67 -16.20 -7.21
N VAL A 331 -0.29 -16.84 -8.32
CA VAL A 331 0.08 -18.25 -8.33
C VAL A 331 1.38 -18.51 -7.57
N GLY A 332 2.40 -17.66 -7.78
CA GLY A 332 3.68 -17.77 -7.10
C GLY A 332 3.56 -17.63 -5.59
N THR A 333 2.82 -16.61 -5.11
CA THR A 333 2.58 -16.44 -3.67
C THR A 333 1.82 -17.62 -3.06
N ALA A 334 0.78 -18.12 -3.73
CA ALA A 334 0.02 -19.29 -3.28
C ALA A 334 0.89 -20.55 -3.21
N ALA A 335 1.80 -20.74 -4.19
CA ALA A 335 2.68 -21.89 -4.24
C ALA A 335 3.76 -21.88 -3.16
N VAL A 336 4.32 -20.70 -2.83
CA VAL A 336 5.46 -20.61 -1.90
C VAL A 336 5.03 -20.47 -0.45
N VAL A 337 3.81 -20.01 -0.11
CA VAL A 337 3.43 -19.71 1.26
C VAL A 337 3.52 -20.91 2.20
N TYR A 338 3.02 -22.07 1.78
CA TYR A 338 3.08 -23.28 2.60
C TYR A 338 4.51 -23.79 2.82
N PRO A 339 5.35 -24.00 1.79
CA PRO A 339 6.76 -24.36 1.96
C PRO A 339 7.54 -23.37 2.82
N VAL A 340 7.27 -22.07 2.69
CA VAL A 340 7.93 -21.03 3.50
C VAL A 340 7.55 -21.16 4.97
N LEU A 341 6.27 -21.25 5.31
CA LEU A 341 5.83 -21.42 6.70
C LEU A 341 6.34 -22.74 7.29
N TRP A 342 6.36 -23.81 6.50
CA TRP A 342 6.93 -25.08 6.94
C TRP A 342 8.42 -24.98 7.24
N ALA A 343 9.21 -24.38 6.34
CA ALA A 343 10.63 -24.17 6.54
C ALA A 343 10.92 -23.34 7.80
N MET A 344 10.14 -22.26 8.02
CA MET A 344 10.27 -21.39 9.20
C MET A 344 9.94 -22.12 10.50
N SER A 345 8.92 -22.99 10.48
CA SER A 345 8.48 -23.77 11.66
C SER A 345 9.40 -24.96 11.97
N SER A 346 10.22 -25.39 11.00
CA SER A 346 11.06 -26.59 11.11
C SER A 346 12.50 -26.27 11.55
N THR A 347 12.82 -25.03 11.88
CA THR A 347 14.20 -24.60 12.20
C THR A 347 14.23 -23.64 13.39
N SER A 348 15.35 -23.63 14.11
CA SER A 348 15.71 -22.60 15.09
C SER A 348 16.69 -21.55 14.51
N SER A 349 17.11 -21.70 13.26
CA SER A 349 18.05 -20.77 12.62
C SER A 349 17.33 -19.55 12.06
N ILE A 350 17.57 -18.36 12.63
CA ILE A 350 17.02 -17.09 12.13
C ILE A 350 17.46 -16.77 10.69
N VAL A 351 18.61 -17.29 10.25
CA VAL A 351 19.10 -17.11 8.87
C VAL A 351 18.23 -17.89 7.88
N VAL A 352 17.90 -19.16 8.20
CA VAL A 352 16.99 -19.98 7.37
C VAL A 352 15.61 -19.37 7.33
N VAL A 353 15.10 -18.90 8.48
CA VAL A 353 13.85 -18.16 8.57
C VAL A 353 13.89 -16.93 7.66
N GLY A 354 14.94 -16.13 7.73
CA GLY A 354 15.11 -14.94 6.90
C GLY A 354 15.14 -15.24 5.40
N MET A 355 15.82 -16.31 4.98
CA MET A 355 15.84 -16.75 3.57
C MET A 355 14.43 -17.20 3.10
N ALA A 356 13.73 -17.99 3.88
CA ALA A 356 12.37 -18.42 3.57
C ALA A 356 11.40 -17.21 3.49
N PHE A 357 11.52 -16.29 4.44
CA PHE A 357 10.75 -15.06 4.46
C PHE A 357 11.03 -14.18 3.23
N LEU A 358 12.29 -14.07 2.81
CA LEU A 358 12.67 -13.31 1.62
C LEU A 358 12.02 -13.87 0.36
N VAL A 359 11.99 -15.20 0.20
CA VAL A 359 11.31 -15.85 -0.94
C VAL A 359 9.84 -15.44 -0.98
N TYR A 360 9.13 -15.52 0.16
CA TYR A 360 7.74 -15.07 0.24
C TYR A 360 7.59 -13.60 -0.15
N MET A 361 8.41 -12.72 0.44
CA MET A 361 8.34 -11.28 0.20
C MET A 361 8.65 -10.88 -1.24
N ILE A 362 9.55 -11.56 -1.94
CA ILE A 362 9.83 -11.29 -3.36
C ILE A 362 8.58 -11.55 -4.22
N PHE A 363 7.83 -12.63 -3.97
CA PHE A 363 6.59 -12.90 -4.70
C PHE A 363 5.49 -11.88 -4.37
N THR A 364 5.43 -11.39 -3.13
CA THR A 364 4.47 -10.32 -2.78
C THR A 364 4.78 -9.00 -3.50
N GLN A 365 6.04 -8.70 -3.83
CA GLN A 365 6.37 -7.50 -4.61
C GLN A 365 5.90 -7.60 -6.09
N ALA A 366 5.69 -8.80 -6.62
CA ALA A 366 5.16 -9.00 -7.97
C ALA A 366 3.70 -8.48 -8.12
N PHE A 367 2.99 -8.22 -7.04
CA PHE A 367 1.67 -7.59 -7.08
C PHE A 367 1.71 -6.09 -7.44
N ALA A 368 2.85 -5.40 -7.29
CA ALA A 368 2.95 -3.96 -7.48
C ALA A 368 2.48 -3.46 -8.86
N PRO A 369 2.85 -4.09 -9.99
CA PRO A 369 2.33 -3.69 -11.30
C PRO A 369 0.82 -3.86 -11.47
N GLY A 370 0.19 -4.69 -10.65
CA GLY A 370 -1.26 -4.87 -10.64
C GLY A 370 -2.00 -3.63 -10.14
N LEU A 371 -1.41 -2.82 -9.25
CA LEU A 371 -1.98 -1.54 -8.83
C LEU A 371 -1.99 -0.53 -10.00
N THR A 372 -0.97 -0.58 -10.85
CA THR A 372 -0.96 0.17 -12.12
C THR A 372 -2.14 -0.27 -12.99
N ALA A 373 -2.31 -1.59 -13.20
CA ALA A 373 -3.42 -2.15 -13.98
C ALA A 373 -4.79 -1.74 -13.41
N VAL A 374 -4.94 -1.75 -12.10
CA VAL A 374 -6.17 -1.29 -11.41
C VAL A 374 -6.50 0.15 -11.78
N SER A 375 -5.51 1.07 -11.79
CA SER A 375 -5.72 2.46 -12.20
C SER A 375 -6.01 2.59 -13.70
N GLU A 376 -5.38 1.76 -14.55
CA GLU A 376 -5.56 1.74 -16.00
C GLU A 376 -6.96 1.21 -16.43
N LEU A 377 -7.72 0.54 -15.54
CA LEU A 377 -9.08 0.09 -15.82
C LEU A 377 -10.06 1.26 -16.02
N PHE A 378 -9.77 2.41 -15.43
CA PHE A 378 -10.68 3.55 -15.39
C PHE A 378 -10.28 4.65 -16.39
N PRO A 379 -11.27 5.30 -17.05
CA PRO A 379 -11.00 6.46 -17.88
C PRO A 379 -10.57 7.66 -17.01
N ARG A 380 -9.86 8.61 -17.64
CA ARG A 380 -9.28 9.80 -17.00
C ARG A 380 -10.21 10.51 -16.00
N ARG A 381 -11.48 10.71 -16.38
CA ARG A 381 -12.47 11.49 -15.61
C ARG A 381 -12.88 10.87 -14.28
N VAL A 382 -12.73 9.56 -14.11
CA VAL A 382 -13.12 8.80 -12.90
C VAL A 382 -12.00 7.89 -12.40
N ARG A 383 -10.79 8.02 -12.95
CA ARG A 383 -9.66 7.13 -12.65
C ARG A 383 -9.30 7.13 -11.18
N TYR A 384 -9.15 8.32 -10.61
CA TYR A 384 -8.81 8.43 -9.20
C TYR A 384 -9.91 7.87 -8.31
N SER A 385 -11.14 8.39 -8.44
CA SER A 385 -12.28 7.95 -7.62
C SER A 385 -12.57 6.46 -7.76
N GLY A 386 -12.54 5.92 -8.99
CA GLY A 386 -12.81 4.50 -9.25
C GLY A 386 -11.71 3.57 -8.72
N SER A 387 -10.44 3.90 -8.96
CA SER A 387 -9.32 3.09 -8.47
C SER A 387 -9.18 3.17 -6.95
N ALA A 388 -9.38 4.35 -6.35
CA ALA A 388 -9.37 4.52 -4.90
C ALA A 388 -10.50 3.73 -4.23
N LEU A 389 -11.71 3.74 -4.79
CA LEU A 389 -12.82 2.97 -4.25
C LEU A 389 -12.56 1.47 -4.30
N GLY A 390 -12.11 0.96 -5.46
CA GLY A 390 -11.77 -0.47 -5.61
C GLY A 390 -10.62 -0.88 -4.69
N TYR A 391 -9.55 -0.10 -4.62
CA TYR A 391 -8.42 -0.34 -3.73
C TYR A 391 -8.83 -0.31 -2.24
N ASN A 392 -9.54 0.74 -1.80
CA ASN A 392 -9.95 0.87 -0.41
C ASN A 392 -10.95 -0.21 0.02
N ALA A 393 -11.86 -0.64 -0.86
CA ALA A 393 -12.73 -1.79 -0.58
C ALA A 393 -11.91 -3.07 -0.41
N GLY A 394 -10.92 -3.31 -1.27
CA GLY A 394 -10.06 -4.48 -1.19
C GLY A 394 -9.13 -4.48 0.03
N ILE A 395 -8.55 -3.33 0.41
CA ILE A 395 -7.63 -3.25 1.55
C ILE A 395 -8.35 -3.41 2.90
N VAL A 396 -9.63 -3.06 3.01
CA VAL A 396 -10.42 -3.36 4.21
C VAL A 396 -10.47 -4.86 4.43
N VAL A 397 -10.76 -5.64 3.40
CA VAL A 397 -10.85 -7.10 3.53
C VAL A 397 -9.46 -7.74 3.65
N GLY A 398 -8.53 -7.40 2.77
CA GLY A 398 -7.22 -8.03 2.75
C GLY A 398 -6.26 -7.45 3.77
N GLY A 399 -6.18 -6.13 3.91
CA GLY A 399 -5.20 -5.46 4.79
C GLY A 399 -5.61 -5.44 6.25
N ALA A 400 -6.90 -5.16 6.55
CA ALA A 400 -7.39 -5.06 7.91
C ALA A 400 -7.49 -6.44 8.57
N PHE A 401 -8.13 -7.39 7.89
CA PHE A 401 -8.50 -8.66 8.52
C PHE A 401 -7.45 -9.76 8.37
N ALA A 402 -6.56 -9.74 7.35
CA ALA A 402 -5.66 -10.85 7.12
C ALA A 402 -4.65 -11.10 8.27
N PRO A 403 -4.02 -10.10 8.91
CA PRO A 403 -3.19 -10.34 10.08
C PRO A 403 -3.97 -10.91 11.26
N TYR A 404 -5.16 -10.36 11.54
CA TYR A 404 -6.06 -10.85 12.59
C TYR A 404 -6.51 -12.30 12.32
N MET A 405 -7.00 -12.58 11.11
CA MET A 405 -7.45 -13.91 10.71
C MET A 405 -6.32 -14.94 10.76
N SER A 406 -5.10 -14.53 10.40
CA SER A 406 -3.93 -15.40 10.50
C SER A 406 -3.62 -15.77 11.95
N ALA A 407 -3.67 -14.79 12.87
CA ALA A 407 -3.48 -15.03 14.29
C ALA A 407 -4.60 -15.92 14.86
N GLN A 408 -5.85 -15.65 14.50
CA GLN A 408 -7.01 -16.45 14.93
C GLN A 408 -6.95 -17.88 14.42
N LEU A 409 -6.48 -18.11 13.18
CA LEU A 409 -6.30 -19.44 12.62
C LEU A 409 -5.23 -20.22 13.38
N VAL A 410 -4.11 -19.59 13.72
CA VAL A 410 -3.06 -20.24 14.52
C VAL A 410 -3.57 -20.57 15.91
N GLU A 411 -4.26 -19.66 16.58
CA GLU A 411 -4.83 -19.87 17.92
C GLU A 411 -5.85 -21.03 17.93
N SER A 412 -6.74 -21.07 16.94
CA SER A 412 -7.80 -22.07 16.87
C SER A 412 -7.34 -23.45 16.40
N THR A 413 -6.30 -23.54 15.57
CA THR A 413 -5.81 -24.81 15.01
C THR A 413 -4.57 -25.35 15.72
N GLY A 414 -3.88 -24.52 16.51
CA GLY A 414 -2.58 -24.84 17.09
C GLY A 414 -1.44 -24.99 16.07
N SER A 415 -1.68 -24.63 14.80
CA SER A 415 -0.71 -24.85 13.71
C SER A 415 -0.18 -23.53 13.14
N ALA A 416 1.14 -23.35 13.18
CA ALA A 416 1.82 -22.22 12.54
C ALA A 416 1.67 -22.19 11.00
N LEU A 417 1.20 -23.29 10.39
CA LEU A 417 0.99 -23.41 8.94
C LEU A 417 -0.39 -22.92 8.49
N SER A 418 -1.34 -22.77 9.41
CA SER A 418 -2.73 -22.42 9.09
C SER A 418 -2.91 -21.10 8.31
N PRO A 419 -2.07 -20.05 8.45
CA PRO A 419 -2.16 -18.86 7.61
C PRO A 419 -2.00 -19.12 6.11
N ALA A 420 -1.35 -20.24 5.72
CA ALA A 420 -1.23 -20.62 4.31
C ALA A 420 -2.60 -20.81 3.64
N LEU A 421 -3.58 -21.37 4.36
CA LEU A 421 -4.93 -21.59 3.84
C LEU A 421 -5.60 -20.25 3.48
N LEU A 422 -5.46 -19.25 4.34
CA LEU A 422 -5.97 -17.91 4.08
C LEU A 422 -5.32 -17.30 2.83
N ILE A 423 -3.99 -17.38 2.73
CA ILE A 423 -3.26 -16.80 1.60
C ILE A 423 -3.62 -17.49 0.29
N VAL A 424 -3.72 -18.81 0.27
CA VAL A 424 -4.15 -19.57 -0.91
C VAL A 424 -5.57 -19.16 -1.34
N ALA A 425 -6.50 -19.03 -0.39
CA ALA A 425 -7.87 -18.62 -0.67
C ALA A 425 -7.96 -17.21 -1.29
N VAL A 426 -7.27 -16.23 -0.69
CA VAL A 426 -7.27 -14.86 -1.24
C VAL A 426 -6.52 -14.76 -2.57
N CYS A 427 -5.46 -15.55 -2.77
CA CYS A 427 -4.77 -15.64 -4.05
C CYS A 427 -5.66 -16.25 -5.15
N ALA A 428 -6.53 -17.19 -4.83
CA ALA A 428 -7.53 -17.71 -5.79
C ALA A 428 -8.50 -16.61 -6.26
N ILE A 429 -8.98 -15.75 -5.33
CA ILE A 429 -9.78 -14.55 -5.65
C ILE A 429 -9.01 -13.59 -6.55
N GLY A 430 -7.74 -13.30 -6.19
CA GLY A 430 -6.85 -12.45 -6.96
C GLY A 430 -6.55 -13.00 -8.36
N LEU A 431 -6.38 -14.32 -8.50
CA LEU A 431 -6.17 -14.99 -9.77
C LEU A 431 -7.39 -14.85 -10.68
N ALA A 432 -8.59 -15.07 -10.15
CA ALA A 432 -9.83 -14.88 -10.89
C ALA A 432 -9.97 -13.44 -11.41
N ALA A 433 -9.63 -12.45 -10.57
CA ALA A 433 -9.59 -11.06 -10.98
C ALA A 433 -8.54 -10.81 -12.08
N ALA A 434 -7.29 -11.29 -11.91
CA ALA A 434 -6.20 -11.14 -12.87
C ALA A 434 -6.54 -11.74 -14.24
N ILE A 435 -7.18 -12.91 -14.27
CA ILE A 435 -7.64 -13.55 -15.52
C ILE A 435 -8.76 -12.73 -16.19
N SER A 436 -9.66 -12.14 -15.41
CA SER A 436 -10.81 -11.37 -15.92
C SER A 436 -10.44 -9.95 -16.39
N ILE A 437 -9.28 -9.42 -15.99
CA ILE A 437 -8.78 -8.11 -16.41
C ILE A 437 -8.18 -8.21 -17.82
N ARG A 438 -8.56 -7.30 -18.71
CA ARG A 438 -7.94 -7.18 -20.04
C ARG A 438 -6.54 -6.63 -19.90
N GLU A 439 -5.64 -7.04 -20.82
CA GLU A 439 -4.28 -6.49 -20.85
C GLU A 439 -4.29 -4.97 -21.10
N THR A 440 -3.66 -4.21 -20.21
CA THR A 440 -3.64 -2.73 -20.24
C THR A 440 -2.26 -2.17 -20.56
N GLY A 441 -1.20 -2.94 -20.38
CA GLY A 441 0.19 -2.46 -20.42
C GLY A 441 0.65 -1.86 -21.75
N LYS A 442 0.04 -2.29 -22.87
CA LYS A 442 0.34 -1.79 -24.21
C LYS A 442 -0.72 -0.83 -24.76
N ALA A 443 -1.80 -0.61 -24.00
CA ALA A 443 -2.88 0.28 -24.42
C ALA A 443 -2.59 1.74 -24.05
N ALA A 444 -3.07 2.67 -24.89
CA ALA A 444 -3.15 4.08 -24.51
C ALA A 444 -4.11 4.22 -23.31
N LEU A 445 -3.85 5.19 -22.42
CA LEU A 445 -4.79 5.49 -21.33
C LEU A 445 -6.14 5.88 -21.92
N ARG A 446 -7.20 5.34 -21.33
CA ARG A 446 -8.57 5.72 -21.71
C ARG A 446 -8.80 7.19 -21.39
N LYS A 447 -9.24 7.92 -22.40
CA LYS A 447 -9.64 9.34 -22.27
C LYS A 447 -10.93 9.47 -21.49
#